data_f65e2a42a4a9d3e08b4055210ddd2607
#
_entry.id   f65e2a42a4a9d3e08b4055210ddd2607
#
_cell.length_a   1.000
_cell.length_b   1.000
_cell.length_c   1.000
_cell.angle_alpha   90.00
_cell.angle_beta   90.00
_cell.angle_gamma   90.00
#
_symmetry.space_group_name_H-M   'P 1'
#
loop_
_entity.id
_entity.type
_entity.pdbx_description
1 polymer ?
#
loop_
_entity_poly.entity_id
_entity_poly.type
_entity_poly.pdbx_seq_one_letter_code
_entity_poly.pdbx_strand_id
1 'polypeptide(L)'
;IQRFTEHRAACRFIVAPDVVCDAAATLERSAPHFAPVRALGFPVALVGQNGLEDLRVPWGEFDAFFIGGDDAWKEGVAARELATEARARGKWVHMGRVNSRRRLAYAKSIGCHSADGTYLAFGPRTNLPKLLRWLDEINGVGMLSA
;
A
#
# COMPACT_ATOMS: atom_id res chain seq x y z
N ILE A 1 11.38 11.69 -11.88
CA ILE A 1 11.49 11.82 -10.40
C ILE A 1 12.34 13.06 -10.05
N GLN A 2 13.48 13.29 -10.66
CA GLN A 2 14.40 14.40 -10.35
C GLN A 2 13.73 15.77 -10.24
N ARG A 3 12.79 16.11 -11.13
CA ARG A 3 12.06 17.38 -11.11
C ARG A 3 11.13 17.59 -9.91
N PHE A 4 10.94 16.56 -9.06
CA PHE A 4 10.08 16.59 -7.88
C PHE A 4 10.86 16.56 -6.57
N THR A 5 12.19 16.69 -6.60
CA THR A 5 13.02 16.59 -5.40
C THR A 5 12.72 17.65 -4.34
N GLU A 6 12.23 18.82 -4.74
CA GLU A 6 11.76 19.87 -3.83
C GLU A 6 10.51 19.45 -3.02
N HIS A 7 9.72 18.49 -3.52
CA HIS A 7 8.49 18.00 -2.89
C HIS A 7 8.67 16.71 -2.10
N ARG A 8 9.92 16.23 -1.90
CA ARG A 8 10.15 14.93 -1.25
C ARG A 8 9.59 14.83 0.16
N ALA A 9 9.52 15.92 0.91
CA ALA A 9 8.93 15.94 2.25
C ALA A 9 7.41 15.64 2.25
N ALA A 10 6.72 15.93 1.14
CA ALA A 10 5.30 15.63 0.95
C ALA A 10 5.05 14.25 0.31
N CYS A 11 6.10 13.57 -0.16
CA CYS A 11 5.99 12.26 -0.80
C CYS A 11 6.10 11.15 0.24
N ARG A 12 5.06 10.35 0.40
CA ARG A 12 5.06 9.23 1.34
C ARG A 12 5.95 8.07 0.87
N PHE A 13 5.88 7.73 -0.40
CA PHE A 13 6.75 6.78 -1.09
C PHE A 13 6.56 6.88 -2.61
N ILE A 14 7.54 6.39 -3.35
CA ILE A 14 7.45 6.16 -4.79
C ILE A 14 7.31 4.65 -5.00
N VAL A 15 6.34 4.23 -5.79
CA VAL A 15 6.12 2.82 -6.11
C VAL A 15 7.14 2.39 -7.16
N ALA A 16 7.94 1.36 -6.86
CA ALA A 16 8.81 0.73 -7.85
C ALA A 16 7.98 -0.01 -8.91
N PRO A 17 8.48 -0.14 -10.14
CA PRO A 17 7.74 -0.83 -11.20
C PRO A 17 7.45 -2.28 -10.84
N ASP A 18 6.23 -2.75 -11.10
CA ASP A 18 5.79 -4.11 -10.79
C ASP A 18 5.29 -4.87 -12.02
N VAL A 19 5.02 -6.15 -11.83
CA VAL A 19 4.34 -7.05 -12.77
C VAL A 19 3.13 -7.63 -12.05
N VAL A 20 1.94 -7.29 -12.52
CA VAL A 20 0.68 -7.68 -11.86
C VAL A 20 0.58 -9.21 -11.73
N CYS A 21 0.28 -9.69 -10.52
CA CYS A 21 0.13 -11.10 -10.15
C CYS A 21 1.40 -11.95 -10.31
N ASP A 22 2.58 -11.35 -10.44
CA ASP A 22 3.86 -12.06 -10.56
C ASP A 22 4.92 -11.44 -9.64
N ALA A 23 5.17 -12.09 -8.50
CA ALA A 23 6.13 -11.59 -7.51
C ALA A 23 7.58 -11.71 -7.97
N ALA A 24 7.95 -12.78 -8.69
CA ALA A 24 9.31 -12.99 -9.14
C ALA A 24 9.71 -11.93 -10.19
N ALA A 25 8.87 -11.74 -11.21
CA ALA A 25 9.08 -10.69 -12.21
C ALA A 25 9.01 -9.29 -11.60
N THR A 26 8.19 -9.08 -10.55
CA THR A 26 8.14 -7.81 -9.81
C THR A 26 9.45 -7.54 -9.08
N LEU A 27 10.01 -8.51 -8.36
CA LEU A 27 11.30 -8.34 -7.68
C LEU A 27 12.44 -8.03 -8.66
N GLU A 28 12.52 -8.76 -9.78
CA GLU A 28 13.51 -8.51 -10.82
C GLU A 28 13.39 -7.08 -11.39
N ARG A 29 12.17 -6.65 -11.69
CA ARG A 29 11.88 -5.33 -12.25
C ARG A 29 12.12 -4.20 -11.25
N SER A 30 11.74 -4.40 -9.97
CA SER A 30 11.81 -3.37 -8.93
C SER A 30 13.22 -3.13 -8.42
N ALA A 31 14.04 -4.20 -8.26
CA ALA A 31 15.32 -4.13 -7.58
C ALA A 31 16.27 -3.03 -8.11
N PRO A 32 16.42 -2.82 -9.43
CA PRO A 32 17.29 -1.76 -9.95
C PRO A 32 16.86 -0.35 -9.58
N HIS A 33 15.62 -0.16 -9.10
CA HIS A 33 15.06 1.16 -8.82
C HIS A 33 15.14 1.57 -7.35
N PHE A 34 15.37 0.64 -6.41
CA PHE A 34 15.35 0.97 -4.98
C PHE A 34 16.46 1.96 -4.61
N ALA A 35 17.71 1.63 -4.88
CA ALA A 35 18.84 2.47 -4.52
C ALA A 35 18.82 3.85 -5.24
N PRO A 36 18.55 3.96 -6.55
CA PRO A 36 18.44 5.25 -7.22
C PRO A 36 17.33 6.14 -6.68
N VAL A 37 16.16 5.59 -6.33
CA VAL A 37 15.05 6.38 -5.77
C VAL A 37 15.42 6.89 -4.38
N ARG A 38 16.01 6.05 -3.53
CA ARG A 38 16.47 6.43 -2.20
C ARG A 38 17.61 7.46 -2.24
N ALA A 39 18.51 7.37 -3.21
CA ALA A 39 19.58 8.36 -3.41
C ALA A 39 19.05 9.75 -3.74
N LEU A 40 17.86 9.87 -4.33
CA LEU A 40 17.16 11.13 -4.53
C LEU A 40 16.43 11.64 -3.27
N GLY A 41 16.48 10.90 -2.17
CA GLY A 41 15.83 11.23 -0.90
C GLY A 41 14.34 10.90 -0.84
N PHE A 42 13.84 10.02 -1.72
CA PHE A 42 12.46 9.54 -1.67
C PHE A 42 12.40 8.15 -1.03
N PRO A 43 11.43 7.89 -0.14
CA PRO A 43 11.09 6.53 0.25
C PRO A 43 10.57 5.74 -0.96
N VAL A 44 10.93 4.46 -1.06
CA VAL A 44 10.51 3.59 -2.16
C VAL A 44 9.68 2.42 -1.65
N ALA A 45 8.64 2.04 -2.40
CA ALA A 45 7.77 0.92 -2.09
C ALA A 45 8.04 -0.26 -3.02
N LEU A 46 8.15 -1.47 -2.43
CA LEU A 46 7.98 -2.73 -3.15
C LEU A 46 6.48 -3.07 -3.21
N VAL A 47 6.01 -3.46 -4.40
CA VAL A 47 4.67 -4.02 -4.56
C VAL A 47 4.71 -5.52 -4.32
N GLY A 48 3.99 -5.98 -3.29
CA GLY A 48 3.75 -7.40 -3.06
C GLY A 48 2.73 -7.94 -4.06
N GLN A 49 3.09 -9.00 -4.76
CA GLN A 49 2.28 -9.67 -5.76
C GLN A 49 2.14 -11.16 -5.41
N ASN A 50 1.23 -11.87 -6.09
CA ASN A 50 1.00 -13.32 -5.90
C ASN A 50 2.33 -14.09 -5.94
N GLY A 51 2.53 -14.97 -4.95
CA GLY A 51 3.73 -15.81 -4.83
C GLY A 51 4.90 -15.16 -4.10
N LEU A 52 4.74 -13.93 -3.56
CA LEU A 52 5.83 -13.28 -2.82
C LEU A 52 6.17 -14.01 -1.51
N GLU A 53 5.19 -14.72 -0.93
CA GLU A 53 5.34 -15.56 0.26
C GLU A 53 6.38 -16.66 0.10
N ASP A 54 6.61 -17.12 -1.13
CA ASP A 54 7.54 -18.19 -1.46
C ASP A 54 8.96 -17.67 -1.80
N LEU A 55 9.16 -16.36 -1.78
CA LEU A 55 10.39 -15.73 -2.22
C LEU A 55 11.12 -15.02 -1.06
N ARG A 56 12.43 -14.83 -1.24
CA ARG A 56 13.23 -14.02 -0.32
C ARG A 56 12.95 -12.53 -0.55
N VAL A 57 12.21 -11.90 0.35
CA VAL A 57 11.91 -10.46 0.30
C VAL A 57 13.13 -9.62 0.74
N PRO A 58 13.60 -8.66 -0.07
CA PRO A 58 14.77 -7.82 0.25
C PRO A 58 14.37 -6.65 1.18
N TRP A 59 13.94 -6.95 2.41
CA TRP A 59 13.39 -5.99 3.37
C TRP A 59 14.27 -4.76 3.66
N GLY A 60 15.58 -4.86 3.50
CA GLY A 60 16.52 -3.75 3.70
C GLY A 60 16.55 -2.72 2.56
N GLU A 61 15.99 -3.05 1.41
CA GLU A 61 16.18 -2.27 0.18
C GLU A 61 15.05 -1.27 -0.12
N PHE A 62 13.89 -1.40 0.55
CA PHE A 62 12.73 -0.53 0.36
C PHE A 62 12.17 -0.02 1.69
N ASP A 63 11.31 1.00 1.66
CA ASP A 63 10.81 1.72 2.83
C ASP A 63 9.32 1.49 3.08
N ALA A 64 8.55 1.16 2.04
CA ALA A 64 7.13 0.88 2.12
C ALA A 64 6.78 -0.44 1.43
N PHE A 65 5.80 -1.15 1.95
CA PHE A 65 5.23 -2.36 1.38
C PHE A 65 3.84 -2.07 0.83
N PHE A 66 3.68 -2.20 -0.48
CA PHE A 66 2.41 -1.97 -1.18
C PHE A 66 1.74 -3.31 -1.48
N ILE A 67 0.61 -3.61 -0.87
CA ILE A 67 -0.16 -4.83 -1.11
C ILE A 67 -0.88 -4.70 -2.45
N GLY A 68 -0.33 -5.32 -3.48
CA GLY A 68 -0.86 -5.45 -4.84
C GLY A 68 -1.60 -6.77 -5.03
N GLY A 69 -1.23 -7.53 -6.05
CA GLY A 69 -1.80 -8.85 -6.34
C GLY A 69 -3.26 -8.82 -6.82
N ASP A 70 -3.84 -10.00 -7.03
CA ASP A 70 -5.27 -10.11 -7.27
C ASP A 70 -6.08 -10.01 -5.97
N ASP A 71 -7.40 -10.00 -6.07
CA ASP A 71 -8.27 -9.81 -4.91
C ASP A 71 -8.21 -11.00 -3.94
N ALA A 72 -8.02 -12.22 -4.44
CA ALA A 72 -7.93 -13.42 -3.62
C ALA A 72 -6.63 -13.44 -2.79
N TRP A 73 -5.50 -13.16 -3.42
CA TRP A 73 -4.20 -13.09 -2.74
C TRP A 73 -4.17 -11.94 -1.74
N LYS A 74 -4.63 -10.75 -2.16
CA LYS A 74 -4.63 -9.53 -1.33
C LYS A 74 -5.43 -9.69 -0.04
N GLU A 75 -6.56 -10.41 -0.08
CA GLU A 75 -7.41 -10.69 1.07
C GLU A 75 -7.04 -12.00 1.77
N GLY A 76 -6.01 -12.70 1.30
CA GLY A 76 -5.53 -13.98 1.79
C GLY A 76 -4.58 -13.91 2.98
N VAL A 77 -4.18 -15.08 3.46
CA VAL A 77 -3.27 -15.26 4.60
C VAL A 77 -1.88 -14.75 4.26
N ALA A 78 -1.35 -15.09 3.08
CA ALA A 78 -0.02 -14.72 2.65
C ALA A 78 0.22 -13.19 2.67
N ALA A 79 -0.69 -12.41 2.07
CA ALA A 79 -0.60 -10.95 2.08
C ALA A 79 -0.69 -10.37 3.50
N ARG A 80 -1.50 -10.97 4.38
CA ARG A 80 -1.62 -10.56 5.79
C ARG A 80 -0.34 -10.81 6.57
N GLU A 81 0.29 -11.97 6.38
CA GLU A 81 1.56 -12.32 7.04
C GLU A 81 2.68 -11.41 6.58
N LEU A 82 2.79 -11.15 5.27
CA LEU A 82 3.75 -10.20 4.71
C LEU A 82 3.51 -8.77 5.22
N ALA A 83 2.25 -8.33 5.35
CA ALA A 83 1.92 -7.03 5.94
C ALA A 83 2.35 -6.95 7.41
N THR A 84 2.14 -8.02 8.17
CA THR A 84 2.55 -8.11 9.57
C THR A 84 4.07 -8.03 9.70
N GLU A 85 4.80 -8.76 8.87
CA GLU A 85 6.27 -8.72 8.84
C GLU A 85 6.78 -7.35 8.43
N ALA A 86 6.19 -6.74 7.38
CA ALA A 86 6.53 -5.39 6.95
C ALA A 86 6.39 -4.38 8.11
N ARG A 87 5.30 -4.45 8.85
CA ARG A 87 5.07 -3.59 10.03
C ARG A 87 6.10 -3.83 11.14
N ALA A 88 6.39 -5.09 11.46
CA ALA A 88 7.39 -5.45 12.46
C ALA A 88 8.78 -4.90 12.11
N ARG A 89 9.05 -4.71 10.82
CA ARG A 89 10.27 -4.10 10.29
C ARG A 89 10.19 -2.57 10.12
N GLY A 90 9.13 -1.94 10.62
CA GLY A 90 8.93 -0.49 10.54
C GLY A 90 8.59 0.05 9.16
N LYS A 91 8.16 -0.80 8.21
CA LYS A 91 7.76 -0.35 6.89
C LYS A 91 6.38 0.31 6.91
N TRP A 92 6.20 1.31 6.04
CA TRP A 92 4.87 1.81 5.75
C TRP A 92 4.10 0.76 4.94
N VAL A 93 2.93 0.32 5.41
CA VAL A 93 2.09 -0.65 4.69
C VAL A 93 0.92 0.07 4.03
N HIS A 94 0.76 -0.16 2.74
CA HIS A 94 -0.28 0.41 1.89
C HIS A 94 -1.05 -0.69 1.16
N MET A 95 -2.36 -0.54 0.99
CA MET A 95 -3.17 -1.47 0.20
C MET A 95 -3.78 -0.75 -1.02
N GLY A 96 -3.53 -1.28 -2.20
CA GLY A 96 -4.06 -0.77 -3.46
C GLY A 96 -5.48 -1.26 -3.78
N ARG A 97 -6.21 -0.47 -4.57
CA ARG A 97 -7.54 -0.81 -5.12
C ARG A 97 -8.61 -1.08 -4.08
N VAL A 98 -8.65 -0.28 -3.02
CA VAL A 98 -9.62 -0.37 -1.92
C VAL A 98 -10.85 0.47 -2.27
N ASN A 99 -11.87 -0.14 -2.88
CA ASN A 99 -13.05 0.53 -3.43
C ASN A 99 -14.36 0.24 -2.66
N SER A 100 -14.29 -0.29 -1.44
CA SER A 100 -15.47 -0.57 -0.62
C SER A 100 -15.16 -0.42 0.86
N ARG A 101 -16.23 -0.18 1.66
CA ARG A 101 -16.13 -0.14 3.13
C ARG A 101 -15.53 -1.43 3.71
N ARG A 102 -15.95 -2.59 3.18
CA ARG A 102 -15.42 -3.89 3.63
C ARG A 102 -13.90 -3.99 3.44
N ARG A 103 -13.40 -3.61 2.24
CA ARG A 103 -11.96 -3.65 1.95
C ARG A 103 -11.20 -2.62 2.77
N LEU A 104 -11.78 -1.44 3.02
CA LEU A 104 -11.15 -0.43 3.86
C LEU A 104 -11.02 -0.91 5.32
N ALA A 105 -12.08 -1.55 5.87
CA ALA A 105 -12.04 -2.16 7.18
C ALA A 105 -11.02 -3.31 7.26
N TYR A 106 -10.94 -4.13 6.21
CA TYR A 106 -9.94 -5.20 6.11
C TYR A 106 -8.53 -4.63 6.08
N ALA A 107 -8.23 -3.64 5.23
CA ALA A 107 -6.93 -2.99 5.19
C ALA A 107 -6.51 -2.46 6.58
N LYS A 108 -7.45 -1.82 7.30
CA LYS A 108 -7.22 -1.38 8.68
C LYS A 108 -6.91 -2.55 9.61
N SER A 109 -7.67 -3.66 9.53
CA SER A 109 -7.54 -4.81 10.42
C SER A 109 -6.19 -5.54 10.29
N ILE A 110 -5.61 -5.56 9.09
CA ILE A 110 -4.27 -6.11 8.85
C ILE A 110 -3.14 -5.10 9.04
N GLY A 111 -3.50 -3.89 9.50
CA GLY A 111 -2.54 -2.87 9.91
C GLY A 111 -2.00 -1.99 8.78
N CYS A 112 -2.70 -1.83 7.66
CA CYS A 112 -2.31 -0.85 6.66
C CYS A 112 -2.37 0.58 7.23
N HIS A 113 -1.36 1.38 6.90
CA HIS A 113 -1.29 2.79 7.26
C HIS A 113 -2.07 3.67 6.27
N SER A 114 -2.20 3.20 5.04
CA SER A 114 -2.93 3.90 3.98
C SER A 114 -3.50 2.94 2.95
N ALA A 115 -4.45 3.41 2.17
CA ALA A 115 -5.03 2.68 1.04
C ALA A 115 -5.37 3.65 -0.09
N ASP A 116 -5.40 3.16 -1.31
CA ASP A 116 -5.90 3.87 -2.47
C ASP A 116 -7.10 3.18 -3.10
N GLY A 117 -7.76 3.88 -3.99
CA GLY A 117 -8.83 3.35 -4.79
C GLY A 117 -9.44 4.39 -5.72
N THR A 118 -10.22 3.91 -6.67
CA THR A 118 -10.90 4.75 -7.67
C THR A 118 -12.32 5.16 -7.26
N TYR A 119 -12.77 4.79 -6.05
CA TYR A 119 -14.15 5.03 -5.59
C TYR A 119 -14.56 6.50 -5.72
N LEU A 120 -13.68 7.44 -5.37
CA LEU A 120 -13.94 8.87 -5.54
C LEU A 120 -14.05 9.30 -6.99
N ALA A 121 -13.28 8.70 -7.90
CA ALA A 121 -13.28 9.08 -9.32
C ALA A 121 -14.64 8.83 -10.00
N PHE A 122 -15.41 7.85 -9.52
CA PHE A 122 -16.72 7.48 -10.07
C PHE A 122 -17.91 8.28 -9.48
N GLY A 123 -17.69 9.46 -8.94
CA GLY A 123 -18.75 10.32 -8.44
C GLY A 123 -18.33 11.08 -7.17
N PRO A 124 -17.39 12.01 -7.28
CA PRO A 124 -16.77 12.64 -6.11
C PRO A 124 -17.77 13.25 -5.14
N ARG A 125 -18.78 13.94 -5.66
CA ARG A 125 -19.81 14.63 -4.82
C ARG A 125 -20.63 13.64 -4.01
N THR A 126 -20.97 12.47 -4.57
CA THR A 126 -21.77 11.43 -3.91
C THR A 126 -20.94 10.52 -3.02
N ASN A 127 -19.72 10.21 -3.45
CA ASN A 127 -18.87 9.19 -2.83
C ASN A 127 -18.00 9.76 -1.71
N LEU A 128 -17.61 11.04 -1.75
CA LEU A 128 -16.80 11.65 -0.69
C LEU A 128 -17.48 11.60 0.69
N PRO A 129 -18.75 12.01 0.87
CA PRO A 129 -19.40 11.91 2.17
C PRO A 129 -19.51 10.47 2.70
N LYS A 130 -19.71 9.50 1.79
CA LYS A 130 -19.74 8.08 2.16
C LYS A 130 -18.36 7.58 2.61
N LEU A 131 -17.31 7.93 1.88
CA LEU A 131 -15.96 7.55 2.22
C LEU A 131 -15.51 8.13 3.57
N LEU A 132 -15.80 9.41 3.82
CA LEU A 132 -15.50 10.05 5.09
C LEU A 132 -16.20 9.35 6.25
N ARG A 133 -17.50 9.01 6.10
CA ARG A 133 -18.23 8.22 7.10
C ARG A 133 -17.59 6.86 7.36
N TRP A 134 -17.17 6.13 6.30
CA TRP A 134 -16.48 4.86 6.48
C TRP A 134 -15.17 5.01 7.25
N LEU A 135 -14.43 6.10 6.99
CA LEU A 135 -13.19 6.39 7.71
C LEU A 135 -13.45 6.70 9.19
N ASP A 136 -14.49 7.48 9.49
CA ASP A 136 -14.88 7.80 10.87
C ASP A 136 -15.30 6.53 11.64
N GLU A 137 -16.17 5.70 11.05
CA GLU A 137 -16.59 4.43 11.63
C GLU A 137 -15.41 3.48 11.89
N ILE A 138 -14.50 3.31 10.91
CA ILE A 138 -13.36 2.40 10.97
C ILE A 138 -12.29 2.89 11.96
N ASN A 139 -12.17 4.20 12.13
CA ASN A 139 -11.22 4.80 13.08
C ASN A 139 -11.81 5.04 14.49
N GLY A 140 -13.07 4.73 14.68
CA GLY A 140 -13.76 4.89 15.99
C GLY A 140 -14.05 6.35 16.36
N VAL A 141 -14.02 7.28 15.41
CA VAL A 141 -14.27 8.72 15.68
C VAL A 141 -15.75 9.02 15.89
N GLY A 142 -16.65 8.17 15.38
CA GLY A 142 -18.10 8.38 15.40
C GLY A 142 -18.82 7.95 16.70
N MET A 143 -18.15 7.42 17.71
CA MET A 143 -18.79 6.91 18.95
C MET A 143 -18.76 7.88 20.15
N LEU A 144 -18.32 9.12 19.97
CA LEU A 144 -18.22 10.09 21.08
C LEU A 144 -19.25 11.23 21.02
N SER A 145 -20.27 11.12 20.19
CA SER A 145 -21.38 12.11 20.14
C SER A 145 -22.74 11.40 20.11
N ALA A 146 -23.18 10.95 21.26
CA ALA A 146 -24.57 10.68 21.60
C ALA A 146 -24.80 11.06 23.05
#